data_a25fb2bb62f85418f628cd5020935a89
#
_entry.id   a25fb2bb62f85418f628cd5020935a89
#
_cell.length_a   1.000
_cell.length_b   1.000
_cell.length_c   1.000
_cell.angle_alpha   90.00
_cell.angle_beta   90.00
_cell.angle_gamma   90.00
#
_symmetry.space_group_name_H-M   'P 1'
#
loop_
_entity.id
_entity.type
_entity.pdbx_description
1 polymer ?
#
loop_
_entity_poly.entity_id
_entity_poly.type
_entity_poly.pdbx_seq_one_letter_code
_entity_poly.pdbx_strand_id
1 'polypeptide(L)'
;MPEAETVLEPVVSCEDLVKVFRSATGETHALRGIGLEVYAGVLTVVAGPSGSGKSSLLTMLGGRDRPSAGRLSVLGSDVGAASTRQLRALRRKRIGFVPQRSSESVFPHLRAVDQVRQVGAWRGSPDHVLDALDAVGLSHRVSHLPSALSGGEQQRLAVALALVGNPALVVADEPTAELDHANADLVVDALLGAAAAGAAVVISSHDERIMHRGDRLLRLRHGVLSSETTRRDTTAVIDATGRLQLPPAVLDLFPSRRVIVEVGDDGVRLRPPEAEQ
;
A
#
# COMPACT_ATOMS: atom_id res chain seq x y z
N MET A 1 26.31 15.65 23.52
CA MET A 1 26.21 15.75 22.05
C MET A 1 24.85 15.21 21.68
N PRO A 2 23.94 15.93 21.02
CA PRO A 2 22.69 15.35 20.54
C PRO A 2 23.03 14.30 19.50
N GLU A 3 22.52 13.08 19.70
CA GLU A 3 22.53 12.02 18.68
C GLU A 3 21.87 12.58 17.43
N ALA A 4 22.58 12.55 16.31
CA ALA A 4 22.04 12.93 15.02
C ALA A 4 20.88 11.95 14.73
N GLU A 5 19.64 12.42 14.80
CA GLU A 5 18.50 11.71 14.25
C GLU A 5 18.83 11.38 12.79
N THR A 6 19.08 10.12 12.53
CA THR A 6 19.26 9.62 11.17
C THR A 6 17.92 9.80 10.47
N VAL A 7 17.78 10.88 9.71
CA VAL A 7 16.59 11.12 8.87
C VAL A 7 16.57 10.00 7.83
N LEU A 8 15.69 9.04 8.02
CA LEU A 8 15.48 7.95 7.06
C LEU A 8 14.91 8.55 5.76
N GLU A 9 15.62 8.41 4.66
CA GLU A 9 15.08 8.80 3.35
C GLU A 9 13.88 7.93 2.98
N PRO A 10 12.75 8.51 2.57
CA PRO A 10 11.59 7.74 2.17
C PRO A 10 11.82 7.00 0.85
N VAL A 11 11.40 5.74 0.80
CA VAL A 11 11.39 4.91 -0.42
C VAL A 11 10.37 5.42 -1.42
N VAL A 12 9.26 5.95 -0.91
CA VAL A 12 8.22 6.64 -1.69
C VAL A 12 7.88 7.94 -0.99
N SER A 13 7.78 9.03 -1.74
CA SER A 13 7.21 10.29 -1.27
C SER A 13 6.24 10.85 -2.29
N CYS A 14 5.12 11.37 -1.82
CA CYS A 14 4.20 12.11 -2.67
C CYS A 14 3.70 13.37 -1.98
N GLU A 15 3.51 14.42 -2.79
CA GLU A 15 3.03 15.72 -2.37
C GLU A 15 1.88 16.13 -3.31
N ASP A 16 0.74 16.49 -2.70
CA ASP A 16 -0.47 16.93 -3.40
C ASP A 16 -0.89 16.00 -4.55
N LEU A 17 -0.75 14.67 -4.33
CA LEU A 17 -0.96 13.68 -5.37
C LEU A 17 -2.43 13.63 -5.78
N VAL A 18 -2.70 13.93 -7.05
CA VAL A 18 -4.04 13.93 -7.65
C VAL A 18 -4.13 12.89 -8.74
N LYS A 19 -5.26 12.14 -8.76
CA LYS A 19 -5.61 11.25 -9.86
C LYS A 19 -7.02 11.48 -10.33
N VAL A 20 -7.16 11.79 -11.61
CA VAL A 20 -8.44 11.97 -12.29
C VAL A 20 -8.54 10.98 -13.44
N PHE A 21 -9.62 10.23 -13.48
CA PHE A 21 -9.99 9.40 -14.62
C PHE A 21 -11.05 10.12 -15.43
N ARG A 22 -10.82 10.20 -16.76
CA ARG A 22 -11.74 10.79 -17.71
C ARG A 22 -12.47 9.70 -18.48
N SER A 23 -13.79 9.76 -18.51
CA SER A 23 -14.66 8.88 -19.28
C SER A 23 -15.60 9.69 -20.15
N ALA A 24 -16.30 9.02 -21.06
CA ALA A 24 -17.33 9.68 -21.88
C ALA A 24 -18.49 10.27 -21.05
N THR A 25 -18.67 9.78 -19.81
CA THR A 25 -19.75 10.19 -18.90
C THR A 25 -19.32 11.22 -17.85
N GLY A 26 -18.05 11.62 -17.82
CA GLY A 26 -17.53 12.63 -16.89
C GLY A 26 -16.16 12.32 -16.32
N GLU A 27 -15.76 13.11 -15.33
CA GLU A 27 -14.49 12.98 -14.61
C GLU A 27 -14.71 12.37 -13.22
N THR A 28 -13.85 11.42 -12.85
CA THR A 28 -13.80 10.82 -11.51
C THR A 28 -12.50 11.16 -10.85
N HIS A 29 -12.56 11.92 -9.77
CA HIS A 29 -11.41 12.25 -8.93
C HIS A 29 -11.16 11.11 -7.95
N ALA A 30 -10.25 10.21 -8.28
CA ALA A 30 -9.90 9.07 -7.44
C ALA A 30 -9.00 9.48 -6.26
N LEU A 31 -8.08 10.43 -6.47
CA LEU A 31 -7.25 11.02 -5.41
C LEU A 31 -7.28 12.54 -5.52
N ARG A 32 -7.21 13.21 -4.34
CA ARG A 32 -7.47 14.65 -4.20
C ARG A 32 -6.45 15.32 -3.28
N GLY A 33 -5.16 15.29 -3.65
CA GLY A 33 -4.11 15.93 -2.87
C GLY A 33 -3.61 15.04 -1.73
N ILE A 34 -3.13 13.83 -2.05
CA ILE A 34 -2.51 12.92 -1.08
C ILE A 34 -1.07 13.35 -0.84
N GLY A 35 -0.72 13.58 0.43
CA GLY A 35 0.65 13.68 0.91
C GLY A 35 0.98 12.47 1.77
N LEU A 36 2.01 11.71 1.45
CA LEU A 36 2.50 10.59 2.29
C LEU A 36 3.94 10.24 1.97
N GLU A 37 4.58 9.60 2.92
CA GLU A 37 5.90 8.99 2.77
C GLU A 37 5.84 7.52 3.15
N VAL A 38 6.66 6.68 2.54
CA VAL A 38 6.80 5.26 2.84
C VAL A 38 8.26 4.95 3.08
N TYR A 39 8.56 4.25 4.15
CA TYR A 39 9.91 3.99 4.60
C TYR A 39 10.28 2.52 4.46
N ALA A 40 11.59 2.25 4.26
CA ALA A 40 12.16 0.92 4.29
C ALA A 40 11.94 0.24 5.65
N GLY A 41 11.71 -1.07 5.65
CA GLY A 41 11.51 -1.83 6.88
C GLY A 41 10.13 -1.68 7.53
N VAL A 42 9.18 -0.99 6.88
CA VAL A 42 7.85 -0.68 7.43
C VAL A 42 6.77 -1.34 6.59
N LEU A 43 5.84 -2.06 7.25
CA LEU A 43 4.58 -2.51 6.66
C LEU A 43 3.50 -1.43 6.87
N THR A 44 3.15 -0.74 5.79
CA THR A 44 2.09 0.26 5.76
C THR A 44 0.79 -0.36 5.21
N VAL A 45 -0.28 -0.29 5.96
CA VAL A 45 -1.61 -0.74 5.55
C VAL A 45 -2.46 0.46 5.14
N VAL A 46 -3.02 0.42 3.94
CA VAL A 46 -3.96 1.43 3.42
C VAL A 46 -5.38 0.89 3.55
N ALA A 47 -6.16 1.45 4.45
CA ALA A 47 -7.54 1.07 4.71
C ALA A 47 -8.52 2.12 4.19
N GLY A 48 -9.75 1.69 3.91
CA GLY A 48 -10.83 2.58 3.50
C GLY A 48 -11.94 1.83 2.75
N PRO A 49 -13.13 2.43 2.60
CA PRO A 49 -14.24 1.81 1.91
C PRO A 49 -13.92 1.54 0.42
N SER A 50 -14.76 0.73 -0.23
CA SER A 50 -14.68 0.56 -1.68
C SER A 50 -14.84 1.91 -2.39
N GLY A 51 -14.06 2.12 -3.46
CA GLY A 51 -14.08 3.40 -4.20
C GLY A 51 -13.36 4.57 -3.50
N SER A 52 -12.69 4.35 -2.36
CA SER A 52 -11.94 5.44 -1.68
C SER A 52 -10.65 5.86 -2.39
N GLY A 53 -10.18 5.12 -3.41
CA GLY A 53 -8.98 5.42 -4.17
C GLY A 53 -7.77 4.54 -3.84
N LYS A 54 -7.90 3.51 -2.97
CA LYS A 54 -6.79 2.62 -2.56
C LYS A 54 -6.03 2.03 -3.75
N SER A 55 -6.73 1.33 -4.66
CA SER A 55 -6.11 0.70 -5.83
C SER A 55 -5.43 1.72 -6.74
N SER A 56 -6.02 2.91 -6.91
CA SER A 56 -5.40 4.00 -7.68
C SER A 56 -4.11 4.49 -7.03
N LEU A 57 -4.11 4.66 -5.69
CA LEU A 57 -2.92 5.02 -4.94
C LEU A 57 -1.84 3.94 -5.12
N LEU A 58 -2.16 2.68 -4.82
CA LEU A 58 -1.22 1.57 -4.89
C LEU A 58 -0.62 1.38 -6.30
N THR A 59 -1.45 1.53 -7.34
CA THR A 59 -1.00 1.43 -8.74
C THR A 59 0.03 2.51 -9.07
N MET A 60 -0.14 3.73 -8.57
CA MET A 60 0.83 4.81 -8.74
C MET A 60 2.09 4.60 -7.90
N LEU A 61 1.96 4.19 -6.62
CA LEU A 61 3.12 3.85 -5.77
C LEU A 61 3.95 2.72 -6.38
N GLY A 62 3.30 1.75 -7.04
CA GLY A 62 3.96 0.70 -7.83
C GLY A 62 4.56 1.18 -9.16
N GLY A 63 4.49 2.48 -9.48
CA GLY A 63 5.00 3.04 -10.73
C GLY A 63 4.29 2.51 -11.99
N ARG A 64 3.06 2.03 -11.85
CA ARG A 64 2.26 1.46 -12.97
C ARG A 64 1.37 2.50 -13.63
N ASP A 65 1.03 3.55 -12.91
CA ASP A 65 0.25 4.69 -13.41
C ASP A 65 0.91 6.00 -13.00
N ARG A 66 0.53 7.10 -13.65
CA ARG A 66 1.07 8.43 -13.41
C ARG A 66 0.05 9.31 -12.70
N PRO A 67 0.51 10.24 -11.85
CA PRO A 67 -0.37 11.25 -11.30
C PRO A 67 -0.94 12.15 -12.40
N SER A 68 -2.14 12.67 -12.17
CA SER A 68 -2.72 13.73 -12.99
C SER A 68 -2.17 15.11 -12.60
N ALA A 69 -1.82 15.28 -11.31
CA ALA A 69 -1.13 16.45 -10.76
C ALA A 69 -0.44 16.06 -9.46
N GLY A 70 0.39 16.96 -8.91
CA GLY A 70 1.23 16.72 -7.74
C GLY A 70 2.54 16.01 -8.10
N ARG A 71 3.33 15.68 -7.07
CA ARG A 71 4.63 15.02 -7.22
C ARG A 71 4.59 13.61 -6.64
N LEU A 72 5.25 12.68 -7.30
CA LEU A 72 5.43 11.30 -6.83
C LEU A 72 6.84 10.85 -7.14
N SER A 73 7.62 10.59 -6.11
CA SER A 73 8.93 9.96 -6.19
C SER A 73 8.84 8.52 -5.69
N VAL A 74 9.38 7.58 -6.45
CA VAL A 74 9.47 6.17 -6.08
C VAL A 74 10.91 5.71 -6.27
N LEU A 75 11.54 5.27 -5.21
CA LEU A 75 12.95 4.84 -5.21
C LEU A 75 13.88 5.88 -5.86
N GLY A 76 13.65 7.16 -5.55
CA GLY A 76 14.39 8.28 -6.10
C GLY A 76 14.05 8.68 -7.53
N SER A 77 13.06 8.04 -8.16
CA SER A 77 12.61 8.36 -9.52
C SER A 77 11.31 9.15 -9.49
N ASP A 78 11.28 10.33 -10.12
CA ASP A 78 10.05 11.09 -10.35
C ASP A 78 9.17 10.33 -11.36
N VAL A 79 8.03 9.80 -10.88
CA VAL A 79 7.11 8.99 -11.70
C VAL A 79 6.42 9.84 -12.77
N GLY A 80 6.17 11.12 -12.50
CA GLY A 80 5.59 12.06 -13.45
C GLY A 80 6.50 12.32 -14.65
N ALA A 81 7.78 12.57 -14.39
CA ALA A 81 8.77 12.95 -15.40
C ALA A 81 9.49 11.75 -16.06
N ALA A 82 9.61 10.60 -15.36
CA ALA A 82 10.34 9.44 -15.85
C ALA A 82 9.77 8.89 -17.16
N SER A 83 10.63 8.46 -18.09
CA SER A 83 10.20 7.78 -19.31
C SER A 83 9.60 6.41 -19.00
N THR A 84 8.77 5.90 -19.92
CA THR A 84 8.17 4.55 -19.80
C THR A 84 9.25 3.47 -19.69
N ARG A 85 10.41 3.64 -20.34
CA ARG A 85 11.55 2.71 -20.26
C ARG A 85 12.15 2.69 -18.84
N GLN A 86 12.34 3.85 -18.24
CA GLN A 86 12.85 3.98 -16.86
C GLN A 86 11.90 3.34 -15.86
N LEU A 87 10.59 3.64 -15.93
CA LEU A 87 9.59 3.03 -15.05
C LEU A 87 9.49 1.51 -15.23
N ARG A 88 9.61 0.99 -16.46
CA ARG A 88 9.64 -0.46 -16.71
C ARG A 88 10.88 -1.10 -16.06
N ALA A 89 12.06 -0.47 -16.18
CA ALA A 89 13.29 -0.96 -15.56
C ALA A 89 13.18 -0.97 -14.03
N LEU A 90 12.64 0.11 -13.45
CA LEU A 90 12.41 0.23 -12.02
C LEU A 90 11.50 -0.88 -11.49
N ARG A 91 10.31 -1.05 -12.11
CA ARG A 91 9.37 -2.11 -11.74
C ARG A 91 9.98 -3.49 -11.84
N ARG A 92 10.65 -3.78 -12.95
CA ARG A 92 11.23 -5.10 -13.17
C ARG A 92 12.28 -5.47 -12.13
N LYS A 93 13.11 -4.51 -11.70
CA LYS A 93 14.27 -4.79 -10.85
C LYS A 93 14.01 -4.58 -9.36
N ARG A 94 13.17 -3.61 -8.99
CA ARG A 94 13.13 -3.09 -7.61
C ARG A 94 11.74 -3.07 -6.98
N ILE A 95 10.68 -3.31 -7.74
CA ILE A 95 9.30 -3.26 -7.22
C ILE A 95 8.63 -4.61 -7.38
N GLY A 96 8.11 -5.16 -6.29
CA GLY A 96 7.15 -6.25 -6.27
C GLY A 96 5.73 -5.67 -6.30
N PHE A 97 4.86 -6.22 -7.14
CA PHE A 97 3.47 -5.77 -7.22
C PHE A 97 2.53 -6.96 -7.24
N VAL A 98 1.59 -6.99 -6.30
CA VAL A 98 0.50 -7.95 -6.24
C VAL A 98 -0.80 -7.21 -6.61
N PRO A 99 -1.40 -7.47 -7.77
CA PRO A 99 -2.69 -6.90 -8.14
C PRO A 99 -3.82 -7.55 -7.36
N GLN A 100 -4.98 -6.91 -7.32
CA GLN A 100 -6.17 -7.45 -6.67
C GLN A 100 -6.59 -8.81 -7.27
N ARG A 101 -6.40 -9.00 -8.59
CA ARG A 101 -6.64 -10.28 -9.26
C ARG A 101 -5.33 -10.98 -9.55
N SER A 102 -5.11 -12.14 -8.94
CA SER A 102 -3.88 -12.93 -9.14
C SER A 102 -3.61 -13.27 -10.60
N SER A 103 -4.66 -13.48 -11.42
CA SER A 103 -4.56 -13.75 -12.85
C SER A 103 -3.82 -12.69 -13.66
N GLU A 104 -3.68 -11.47 -13.14
CA GLU A 104 -2.90 -10.39 -13.78
C GLU A 104 -1.38 -10.52 -13.55
N SER A 105 -0.95 -11.37 -12.62
CA SER A 105 0.46 -11.55 -12.26
C SER A 105 1.00 -12.91 -12.66
N VAL A 106 0.17 -13.95 -12.77
CA VAL A 106 0.62 -15.30 -13.07
C VAL A 106 0.65 -15.59 -14.58
N PHE A 107 1.65 -16.33 -15.01
CA PHE A 107 1.81 -16.75 -16.42
C PHE A 107 1.14 -18.12 -16.60
N PRO A 108 0.01 -18.23 -17.33
CA PRO A 108 -0.81 -19.45 -17.36
C PRO A 108 -0.11 -20.68 -17.95
N HIS A 109 0.94 -20.48 -18.74
CA HIS A 109 1.69 -21.55 -19.43
C HIS A 109 3.00 -21.93 -18.72
N LEU A 110 3.35 -21.31 -17.61
CA LEU A 110 4.55 -21.60 -16.83
C LEU A 110 4.18 -22.25 -15.49
N ARG A 111 4.97 -23.24 -15.05
CA ARG A 111 4.85 -23.82 -13.73
C ARG A 111 5.21 -22.80 -12.66
N ALA A 112 4.69 -22.98 -11.44
CA ALA A 112 4.95 -22.07 -10.33
C ALA A 112 6.46 -21.78 -10.15
N VAL A 113 7.29 -22.81 -10.11
CA VAL A 113 8.76 -22.66 -9.95
C VAL A 113 9.40 -21.90 -11.10
N ASP A 114 8.93 -22.12 -12.34
CA ASP A 114 9.52 -21.50 -13.53
C ASP A 114 9.17 -20.01 -13.61
N GLN A 115 7.97 -19.63 -13.15
CA GLN A 115 7.57 -18.21 -13.03
C GLN A 115 8.43 -17.48 -12.00
N VAL A 116 8.58 -18.05 -10.80
CA VAL A 116 9.38 -17.45 -9.74
C VAL A 116 10.84 -17.34 -10.14
N ARG A 117 11.40 -18.38 -10.80
CA ARG A 117 12.75 -18.35 -11.35
C ARG A 117 12.93 -17.25 -12.39
N GLN A 118 11.95 -17.09 -13.29
CA GLN A 118 12.00 -16.06 -14.32
C GLN A 118 12.03 -14.67 -13.73
N VAL A 119 11.19 -14.39 -12.72
CA VAL A 119 11.16 -13.09 -12.04
C VAL A 119 12.42 -12.88 -11.21
N GLY A 120 12.89 -13.90 -10.48
CA GLY A 120 14.15 -13.86 -9.73
C GLY A 120 15.33 -13.53 -10.64
N ALA A 121 15.42 -14.15 -11.80
CA ALA A 121 16.47 -13.85 -12.81
C ALA A 121 16.41 -12.40 -13.29
N TRP A 122 15.22 -11.83 -13.49
CA TRP A 122 15.08 -10.42 -13.85
C TRP A 122 15.58 -9.46 -12.77
N ARG A 123 15.51 -9.88 -11.50
CA ARG A 123 15.99 -9.11 -10.33
C ARG A 123 17.43 -9.40 -9.97
N GLY A 124 18.08 -10.37 -10.63
CA GLY A 124 19.47 -10.75 -10.37
C GLY A 124 19.63 -11.72 -9.18
N SER A 125 18.55 -12.39 -8.77
CA SER A 125 18.53 -13.34 -7.65
C SER A 125 17.80 -14.64 -8.05
N PRO A 126 18.37 -15.45 -8.94
CA PRO A 126 17.71 -16.67 -9.42
C PRO A 126 17.68 -17.81 -8.38
N ASP A 127 18.46 -17.71 -7.31
CA ASP A 127 18.72 -18.84 -6.39
C ASP A 127 17.70 -18.99 -5.27
N HIS A 128 16.89 -17.95 -4.96
CA HIS A 128 15.91 -17.94 -3.86
C HIS A 128 14.48 -18.32 -4.29
N VAL A 129 14.37 -19.17 -5.30
CA VAL A 129 13.06 -19.53 -5.88
C VAL A 129 12.23 -20.39 -4.94
N LEU A 130 12.85 -21.38 -4.30
CA LEU A 130 12.15 -22.29 -3.39
C LEU A 130 11.78 -21.59 -2.09
N ASP A 131 12.65 -20.71 -1.58
CA ASP A 131 12.39 -19.92 -0.37
C ASP A 131 11.16 -19.02 -0.56
N ALA A 132 11.04 -18.38 -1.74
CA ALA A 132 9.87 -17.54 -2.04
C ALA A 132 8.56 -18.33 -2.14
N LEU A 133 8.59 -19.58 -2.63
CA LEU A 133 7.43 -20.46 -2.67
C LEU A 133 7.11 -21.03 -1.29
N ASP A 134 8.11 -21.34 -0.51
CA ASP A 134 7.97 -21.85 0.86
C ASP A 134 7.35 -20.79 1.79
N ALA A 135 7.82 -19.56 1.69
CA ALA A 135 7.31 -18.43 2.48
C ALA A 135 5.79 -18.22 2.34
N VAL A 136 5.20 -18.64 1.22
CA VAL A 136 3.75 -18.57 0.98
C VAL A 136 3.06 -19.95 1.03
N GLY A 137 3.73 -20.98 1.54
CA GLY A 137 3.18 -22.34 1.70
C GLY A 137 2.91 -23.07 0.39
N LEU A 138 3.69 -22.83 -0.67
CA LEU A 138 3.54 -23.48 -1.98
C LEU A 138 4.64 -24.49 -2.33
N SER A 139 5.46 -24.92 -1.38
CA SER A 139 6.53 -25.92 -1.60
C SER A 139 6.04 -27.21 -2.22
N HIS A 140 4.80 -27.63 -1.92
CA HIS A 140 4.17 -28.84 -2.46
C HIS A 140 3.55 -28.63 -3.86
N ARG A 141 3.55 -27.40 -4.41
CA ARG A 141 2.94 -27.01 -5.68
C ARG A 141 3.94 -26.52 -6.73
N VAL A 142 5.22 -26.63 -6.49
CA VAL A 142 6.30 -26.06 -7.31
C VAL A 142 6.21 -26.42 -8.80
N SER A 143 5.76 -27.64 -9.12
CA SER A 143 5.65 -28.14 -10.50
C SER A 143 4.27 -27.90 -11.16
N HIS A 144 3.32 -27.29 -10.44
CA HIS A 144 1.96 -27.11 -10.96
C HIS A 144 1.87 -25.88 -11.88
N LEU A 145 1.01 -25.98 -12.90
CA LEU A 145 0.56 -24.84 -13.70
C LEU A 145 -0.51 -24.06 -12.91
N PRO A 146 -0.70 -22.75 -13.17
CA PRO A 146 -1.75 -21.97 -12.53
C PRO A 146 -3.16 -22.57 -12.65
N SER A 147 -3.48 -23.22 -13.77
CA SER A 147 -4.76 -23.89 -13.98
C SER A 147 -5.03 -25.08 -13.04
N ALA A 148 -3.97 -25.62 -12.42
CA ALA A 148 -4.06 -26.71 -11.45
C ALA A 148 -3.96 -26.20 -9.99
N LEU A 149 -3.91 -24.88 -9.79
CA LEU A 149 -3.91 -24.22 -8.49
C LEU A 149 -5.31 -23.66 -8.19
N SER A 150 -5.73 -23.73 -6.92
CA SER A 150 -6.90 -23.01 -6.44
C SER A 150 -6.70 -21.48 -6.53
N GLY A 151 -7.79 -20.70 -6.46
CA GLY A 151 -7.71 -19.23 -6.48
C GLY A 151 -6.77 -18.70 -5.39
N GLY A 152 -6.88 -19.23 -4.16
CA GLY A 152 -6.00 -18.88 -3.06
C GLY A 152 -4.53 -19.29 -3.28
N GLU A 153 -4.26 -20.44 -3.92
CA GLU A 153 -2.89 -20.83 -4.29
C GLU A 153 -2.33 -19.93 -5.39
N GLN A 154 -3.15 -19.48 -6.35
CA GLN A 154 -2.75 -18.50 -7.37
C GLN A 154 -2.44 -17.14 -6.74
N GLN A 155 -3.23 -16.71 -5.75
CA GLN A 155 -3.00 -15.48 -5.01
C GLN A 155 -1.66 -15.55 -4.23
N ARG A 156 -1.39 -16.65 -3.55
CA ARG A 156 -0.11 -16.87 -2.87
C ARG A 156 1.07 -16.94 -3.85
N LEU A 157 0.88 -17.53 -5.02
CA LEU A 157 1.90 -17.51 -6.09
C LEU A 157 2.19 -16.07 -6.57
N ALA A 158 1.15 -15.22 -6.72
CA ALA A 158 1.33 -13.81 -7.06
C ALA A 158 2.15 -13.06 -6.00
N VAL A 159 1.96 -13.38 -4.72
CA VAL A 159 2.78 -12.85 -3.62
C VAL A 159 4.21 -13.34 -3.71
N ALA A 160 4.47 -14.64 -3.94
CA ALA A 160 5.83 -15.17 -4.14
C ALA A 160 6.55 -14.47 -5.30
N LEU A 161 5.85 -14.23 -6.43
CA LEU A 161 6.38 -13.49 -7.57
C LEU A 161 6.71 -12.04 -7.23
N ALA A 162 5.94 -11.41 -6.35
CA ALA A 162 6.22 -10.07 -5.89
C ALA A 162 7.46 -10.02 -4.98
N LEU A 163 7.67 -11.01 -4.12
CA LEU A 163 8.71 -11.04 -3.09
C LEU A 163 10.07 -11.55 -3.60
N VAL A 164 10.10 -12.49 -4.57
CA VAL A 164 11.36 -13.09 -5.04
C VAL A 164 12.36 -12.03 -5.48
N GLY A 165 13.63 -12.22 -5.09
CA GLY A 165 14.74 -11.32 -5.41
C GLY A 165 14.77 -10.03 -4.59
N ASN A 166 14.13 -10.01 -3.43
CA ASN A 166 14.21 -8.96 -2.42
C ASN A 166 14.00 -7.54 -2.99
N PRO A 167 12.81 -7.23 -3.52
CA PRO A 167 12.52 -5.90 -4.04
C PRO A 167 12.63 -4.85 -2.92
N ALA A 168 13.03 -3.63 -3.27
CA ALA A 168 13.12 -2.53 -2.32
C ALA A 168 11.73 -1.97 -1.93
N LEU A 169 10.73 -2.18 -2.80
CA LEU A 169 9.34 -1.79 -2.56
C LEU A 169 8.41 -2.95 -2.95
N VAL A 170 7.50 -3.30 -2.06
CA VAL A 170 6.40 -4.24 -2.33
C VAL A 170 5.08 -3.49 -2.21
N VAL A 171 4.25 -3.58 -3.22
CA VAL A 171 2.90 -3.00 -3.22
C VAL A 171 1.90 -4.12 -3.49
N ALA A 172 0.89 -4.28 -2.63
CA ALA A 172 -0.10 -5.34 -2.79
C ALA A 172 -1.53 -4.81 -2.58
N ASP A 173 -2.37 -5.01 -3.58
CA ASP A 173 -3.77 -4.59 -3.53
C ASP A 173 -4.66 -5.77 -3.10
N GLU A 174 -5.20 -5.68 -1.88
CA GLU A 174 -6.06 -6.71 -1.24
C GLU A 174 -5.45 -8.13 -1.32
N PRO A 175 -4.18 -8.36 -0.90
CA PRO A 175 -3.47 -9.60 -1.16
C PRO A 175 -4.06 -10.83 -0.47
N THR A 176 -5.03 -10.66 0.43
CA THR A 176 -5.65 -11.71 1.25
C THR A 176 -7.15 -11.86 1.05
N ALA A 177 -7.76 -11.10 0.12
CA ALA A 177 -9.23 -11.01 -0.03
C ALA A 177 -9.92 -12.36 -0.34
N GLU A 178 -9.23 -13.29 -1.01
CA GLU A 178 -9.77 -14.60 -1.42
C GLU A 178 -9.22 -15.77 -0.58
N LEU A 179 -8.61 -15.48 0.57
CA LEU A 179 -7.94 -16.46 1.40
C LEU A 179 -8.72 -16.75 2.68
N ASP A 180 -8.69 -18.00 3.13
CA ASP A 180 -9.04 -18.33 4.50
C ASP A 180 -8.01 -17.75 5.49
N HIS A 181 -8.34 -17.79 6.78
CA HIS A 181 -7.52 -17.15 7.81
C HIS A 181 -6.09 -17.68 7.87
N ALA A 182 -5.89 -18.99 7.78
CA ALA A 182 -4.55 -19.57 7.85
C ALA A 182 -3.69 -19.19 6.66
N ASN A 183 -4.26 -19.17 5.46
CA ASN A 183 -3.57 -18.75 4.24
C ASN A 183 -3.34 -17.25 4.18
N ALA A 184 -4.26 -16.44 4.74
CA ALA A 184 -4.08 -15.00 4.89
C ALA A 184 -2.90 -14.68 5.83
N ASP A 185 -2.78 -15.41 6.96
CA ASP A 185 -1.68 -15.26 7.89
C ASP A 185 -0.32 -15.56 7.25
N LEU A 186 -0.21 -16.64 6.44
CA LEU A 186 1.02 -16.94 5.69
C LEU A 186 1.44 -15.78 4.76
N VAL A 187 0.47 -15.18 4.06
CA VAL A 187 0.74 -14.04 3.17
C VAL A 187 1.22 -12.83 3.96
N VAL A 188 0.56 -12.52 5.08
CA VAL A 188 0.94 -11.38 5.92
C VAL A 188 2.31 -11.61 6.57
N ASP A 189 2.61 -12.84 7.02
CA ASP A 189 3.94 -13.20 7.55
C ASP A 189 5.03 -13.04 6.50
N ALA A 190 4.79 -13.46 5.26
CA ALA A 190 5.74 -13.28 4.15
C ALA A 190 5.98 -11.79 3.85
N LEU A 191 4.94 -10.96 3.90
CA LEU A 191 5.05 -9.51 3.70
C LEU A 191 5.78 -8.82 4.86
N LEU A 192 5.52 -9.23 6.11
CA LEU A 192 6.26 -8.77 7.29
C LEU A 192 7.73 -9.20 7.23
N GLY A 193 7.99 -10.43 6.79
CA GLY A 193 9.35 -10.92 6.56
C GLY A 193 10.10 -10.07 5.54
N ALA A 194 9.44 -9.65 4.45
CA ALA A 194 10.02 -8.75 3.47
C ALA A 194 10.32 -7.36 4.05
N ALA A 195 9.42 -6.82 4.90
CA ALA A 195 9.65 -5.57 5.61
C ALA A 195 10.85 -5.71 6.57
N ALA A 196 10.90 -6.77 7.37
CA ALA A 196 12.03 -7.04 8.27
C ALA A 196 13.36 -7.21 7.53
N ALA A 197 13.34 -7.68 6.28
CA ALA A 197 14.50 -7.74 5.39
C ALA A 197 14.87 -6.40 4.74
N GLY A 198 14.15 -5.32 5.06
CA GLY A 198 14.43 -3.94 4.63
C GLY A 198 13.61 -3.45 3.44
N ALA A 199 12.65 -4.20 2.93
CA ALA A 199 11.73 -3.69 1.93
C ALA A 199 10.75 -2.67 2.53
N ALA A 200 10.36 -1.66 1.77
CA ALA A 200 9.15 -0.91 2.07
C ALA A 200 7.94 -1.71 1.59
N VAL A 201 6.95 -1.94 2.45
CA VAL A 201 5.78 -2.74 2.09
C VAL A 201 4.51 -1.91 2.24
N VAL A 202 3.70 -1.80 1.18
CA VAL A 202 2.42 -1.09 1.21
C VAL A 202 1.33 -2.03 0.72
N ILE A 203 0.34 -2.28 1.57
CA ILE A 203 -0.80 -3.13 1.22
C ILE A 203 -2.12 -2.40 1.41
N SER A 204 -3.12 -2.71 0.60
CA SER A 204 -4.50 -2.38 0.95
C SER A 204 -5.16 -3.54 1.68
N SER A 205 -5.99 -3.25 2.65
CA SER A 205 -6.87 -4.23 3.28
C SER A 205 -8.09 -3.57 3.90
N HIS A 206 -9.17 -4.34 4.00
CA HIS A 206 -10.36 -4.01 4.80
C HIS A 206 -10.53 -4.95 6.00
N ASP A 207 -9.64 -5.93 6.20
CA ASP A 207 -9.62 -6.85 7.33
C ASP A 207 -8.91 -6.20 8.53
N GLU A 208 -9.65 -5.99 9.63
CA GLU A 208 -9.13 -5.37 10.85
C GLU A 208 -7.94 -6.13 11.45
N ARG A 209 -7.93 -7.48 11.34
CA ARG A 209 -6.82 -8.29 11.84
C ARG A 209 -5.52 -7.95 11.13
N ILE A 210 -5.59 -7.72 9.81
CA ILE A 210 -4.43 -7.34 9.00
C ILE A 210 -4.01 -5.91 9.29
N MET A 211 -4.98 -5.00 9.48
CA MET A 211 -4.71 -3.62 9.86
C MET A 211 -3.89 -3.51 11.16
N HIS A 212 -4.21 -4.37 12.15
CA HIS A 212 -3.48 -4.40 13.44
C HIS A 212 -2.08 -5.00 13.35
N ARG A 213 -1.77 -5.75 12.30
CA ARG A 213 -0.43 -6.34 12.08
C ARG A 213 0.55 -5.38 11.40
N GLY A 214 0.04 -4.34 10.75
CA GLY A 214 0.86 -3.29 10.15
C GLY A 214 1.58 -2.42 11.19
N ASP A 215 2.73 -1.90 10.82
CA ASP A 215 3.46 -0.91 11.63
C ASP A 215 2.79 0.46 11.54
N ARG A 216 2.14 0.73 10.41
CA ARG A 216 1.49 2.00 10.09
C ARG A 216 0.19 1.75 9.33
N LEU A 217 -0.88 2.43 9.76
CA LEU A 217 -2.20 2.36 9.14
C LEU A 217 -2.60 3.72 8.58
N LEU A 218 -2.83 3.79 7.29
CA LEU A 218 -3.32 4.97 6.57
C LEU A 218 -4.80 4.77 6.24
N ARG A 219 -5.67 5.69 6.65
CA ARG A 219 -7.09 5.62 6.31
C ARG A 219 -7.41 6.57 5.16
N LEU A 220 -7.88 6.02 4.06
CA LEU A 220 -8.26 6.74 2.84
C LEU A 220 -9.78 6.84 2.74
N ARG A 221 -10.31 8.06 2.56
CA ARG A 221 -11.74 8.32 2.35
C ARG A 221 -11.94 9.36 1.26
N HIS A 222 -12.80 9.06 0.29
CA HIS A 222 -13.14 9.98 -0.81
C HIS A 222 -11.93 10.59 -1.53
N GLY A 223 -10.86 9.80 -1.67
CA GLY A 223 -9.63 10.23 -2.34
C GLY A 223 -8.70 11.12 -1.50
N VAL A 224 -8.95 11.29 -0.21
CA VAL A 224 -8.07 12.02 0.72
C VAL A 224 -7.60 11.12 1.87
N LEU A 225 -6.41 11.39 2.39
CA LEU A 225 -5.89 10.74 3.58
C LEU A 225 -6.56 11.37 4.80
N SER A 226 -7.32 10.57 5.57
CA SER A 226 -8.09 11.07 6.72
C SER A 226 -7.36 10.93 8.04
N SER A 227 -6.62 9.86 8.23
CA SER A 227 -5.82 9.64 9.43
C SER A 227 -4.67 8.70 9.17
N GLU A 228 -3.66 8.82 10.00
CA GLU A 228 -2.52 7.95 10.09
C GLU A 228 -2.39 7.43 11.51
N THR A 229 -2.23 6.12 11.68
CA THR A 229 -2.00 5.47 12.95
C THR A 229 -0.68 4.73 12.88
N THR A 230 0.21 5.02 13.82
CA THR A 230 1.45 4.27 14.06
C THR A 230 1.29 3.48 15.36
N ARG A 231 2.30 2.72 15.75
CA ARG A 231 2.30 2.01 17.05
C ARG A 231 2.23 2.95 18.25
N ARG A 232 2.53 4.24 18.10
CA ARG A 232 2.59 5.24 19.17
C ARG A 232 1.39 6.16 19.19
N ASP A 233 0.98 6.66 18.01
CA ASP A 233 0.02 7.74 17.89
C ASP A 233 -0.96 7.54 16.74
N THR A 234 -2.13 8.15 16.87
CA THR A 234 -3.09 8.33 15.78
C THR A 234 -3.21 9.83 15.49
N THR A 235 -2.80 10.22 14.30
CA THR A 235 -2.88 11.59 13.81
C THR A 235 -4.01 11.73 12.80
N ALA A 236 -4.78 12.81 12.88
CA ALA A 236 -5.69 13.21 11.82
C ALA A 236 -4.93 14.10 10.81
N VAL A 237 -5.18 13.90 9.53
CA VAL A 237 -4.47 14.62 8.49
C VAL A 237 -5.27 15.83 8.04
N ILE A 238 -4.62 17.00 7.98
CA ILE A 238 -5.16 18.20 7.36
C ILE A 238 -4.79 18.15 5.87
N ASP A 239 -5.80 18.18 4.99
CA ASP A 239 -5.57 18.18 3.55
C ASP A 239 -5.05 19.56 3.05
N ALA A 240 -4.61 19.61 1.78
CA ALA A 240 -4.11 20.85 1.15
C ALA A 240 -5.13 22.01 1.13
N THR A 241 -6.41 21.71 1.37
CA THR A 241 -7.48 22.73 1.48
C THR A 241 -7.78 23.15 2.92
N GLY A 242 -7.02 22.63 3.89
CA GLY A 242 -7.19 22.94 5.32
C GLY A 242 -8.32 22.14 5.99
N ARG A 243 -8.81 21.04 5.39
CA ARG A 243 -9.85 20.21 5.97
C ARG A 243 -9.24 19.12 6.83
N LEU A 244 -9.79 18.96 8.02
CA LEU A 244 -9.46 17.89 8.96
C LEU A 244 -10.59 16.85 8.96
N GLN A 245 -10.28 15.60 8.72
CA GLN A 245 -11.22 14.49 8.95
C GLN A 245 -10.95 13.86 10.30
N LEU A 246 -11.88 14.02 11.22
CA LEU A 246 -11.78 13.40 12.55
C LEU A 246 -11.99 11.88 12.44
N PRO A 247 -11.23 11.08 13.20
CA PRO A 247 -11.44 9.64 13.32
C PRO A 247 -12.87 9.31 13.78
N PRO A 248 -13.45 8.16 13.38
CA PRO A 248 -14.82 7.79 13.77
C PRO A 248 -15.08 7.87 15.27
N ALA A 249 -14.18 7.38 16.10
CA ALA A 249 -14.29 7.43 17.56
C ALA A 249 -14.37 8.86 18.11
N VAL A 250 -13.73 9.82 17.42
CA VAL A 250 -13.81 11.24 17.80
C VAL A 250 -15.10 11.87 17.29
N LEU A 251 -15.62 11.41 16.13
CA LEU A 251 -16.89 11.90 15.59
C LEU A 251 -18.09 11.60 16.48
N ASP A 252 -18.05 10.51 17.26
CA ASP A 252 -19.11 10.13 18.19
C ASP A 252 -19.24 11.12 19.36
N LEU A 253 -18.18 11.89 19.64
CA LEU A 253 -18.22 13.00 20.61
C LEU A 253 -19.00 14.22 20.09
N PHE A 254 -19.31 14.27 18.79
CA PHE A 254 -19.98 15.38 18.12
C PHE A 254 -21.24 14.91 17.37
N PRO A 255 -22.32 14.53 18.09
CA PRO A 255 -23.55 14.00 17.46
C PRO A 255 -24.19 14.98 16.46
N SER A 256 -24.14 16.28 16.76
CA SER A 256 -24.66 17.35 15.87
C SER A 256 -23.78 17.60 14.63
N ARG A 257 -22.59 16.97 14.54
CA ARG A 257 -21.58 17.26 13.52
C ARG A 257 -21.14 18.72 13.47
N ARG A 258 -21.35 19.46 14.56
CA ARG A 258 -20.89 20.84 14.76
C ARG A 258 -19.89 20.88 15.89
N VAL A 259 -18.87 21.72 15.74
CA VAL A 259 -17.80 21.89 16.72
C VAL A 259 -17.56 23.37 16.95
N ILE A 260 -17.28 23.75 18.19
CA ILE A 260 -16.66 25.04 18.52
C ILE A 260 -15.17 24.83 18.46
N VAL A 261 -14.49 25.70 17.72
CA VAL A 261 -13.02 25.71 17.56
C VAL A 261 -12.47 26.78 18.49
N GLU A 262 -11.70 26.39 19.47
CA GLU A 262 -10.99 27.29 20.38
C GLU A 262 -9.49 27.26 20.02
N VAL A 263 -8.92 28.43 19.75
CA VAL A 263 -7.50 28.58 19.49
C VAL A 263 -6.84 29.16 20.73
N GLY A 264 -5.89 28.44 21.30
CA GLY A 264 -5.11 28.86 22.47
C GLY A 264 -3.61 28.80 22.18
N ASP A 265 -2.81 29.25 23.13
CA ASP A 265 -1.34 29.26 23.01
C ASP A 265 -0.75 27.85 22.87
N ASP A 266 -1.45 26.83 23.41
CA ASP A 266 -1.05 25.41 23.38
C ASP A 266 -1.60 24.63 22.17
N GLY A 267 -2.37 25.28 21.28
CA GLY A 267 -2.95 24.64 20.08
C GLY A 267 -4.44 24.90 19.89
N VAL A 268 -5.10 23.97 19.18
CA VAL A 268 -6.52 24.06 18.83
C VAL A 268 -7.31 22.99 19.59
N ARG A 269 -8.39 23.41 20.26
CA ARG A 269 -9.33 22.52 20.95
C ARG A 269 -10.68 22.50 20.24
N LEU A 270 -11.23 21.33 20.05
CA LEU A 270 -12.58 21.12 19.50
C LEU A 270 -13.51 20.70 20.63
N ARG A 271 -14.66 21.36 20.78
CA ARG A 271 -15.70 20.95 21.74
C ARG A 271 -17.11 20.98 21.12
N PRO A 272 -18.06 20.17 21.61
CA PRO A 272 -19.44 20.25 21.18
C PRO A 272 -20.01 21.64 21.50
N PRO A 273 -20.90 22.19 20.65
CA PRO A 273 -21.70 23.33 21.04
C PRO A 273 -22.59 22.97 22.25
N GLU A 274 -22.82 23.91 23.15
CA GLU A 274 -23.78 23.72 24.22
C GLU A 274 -25.15 23.47 23.61
N ALA A 275 -25.89 22.49 24.15
CA ALA A 275 -27.25 22.24 23.71
C ALA A 275 -28.09 23.50 24.02
N GLU A 276 -28.64 24.13 22.99
CA GLU A 276 -29.68 25.15 23.21
C GLU A 276 -30.82 24.48 23.98
N GLN A 277 -31.07 24.99 25.19
CA GLN A 277 -32.19 24.59 26.06
C GLN A 277 -33.50 25.04 25.46
#